data_3ff8138ef84f0d175dbb8f70ed79bfa8
#
_entry.id   3ff8138ef84f0d175dbb8f70ed79bfa8
#
_cell.length_a   1.000
_cell.length_b   1.000
_cell.length_c   1.000
_cell.angle_alpha   90.00
_cell.angle_beta   90.00
_cell.angle_gamma   90.00
#
_symmetry.space_group_name_H-M   'P 1'
#
loop_
_entity.id
_entity.type
_entity.pdbx_description
1 polymer ?
#
loop_
_entity_poly.entity_id
_entity_poly.type
_entity_poly.pdbx_seq_one_letter_code
_entity_poly.pdbx_strand_id
1 'polypeptide(L)'
;MNTSATYTDAHPSPTSSPTSAQGSTRGQGSNPAPRLAIQAIGLRKTYGRGDAQVRPLDDLSLDIEAERFTAIMGPSGSGKSTLLNMLAGLDTPDSGEVFIGRTAISRLGDRKLTALRRDRIGFVFQSFNLVPAMSAEENILLPSQLSGQKTDRRIFDRMVDLLGLRERLGHRPHELSGGQQQRVAVARALVAQPDVLVADEPTGNLDSSSGEEVLNILRASVDELGQTVVMVTHDPRAAARADRVVLLADGRLAGELSQPDPDSVAAALMNVTAASASSGAAPAGQSAGTATGPGSPAGAAPADGGAR
;
A
#
# COMPACT_ATOMS: atom_id res chain seq x y z
N MET A 1 -28.76 -17.90 81.36
CA MET A 1 -29.95 -18.72 81.33
C MET A 1 -29.95 -19.48 80.04
N ASN A 2 -29.49 -20.72 80.13
CA ASN A 2 -30.23 -21.98 79.90
C ASN A 2 -30.61 -22.17 78.40
N THR A 3 -30.39 -23.23 77.71
CA THR A 3 -29.94 -24.62 77.94
C THR A 3 -29.88 -25.27 76.57
N SER A 4 -28.78 -25.93 76.31
CA SER A 4 -28.63 -27.33 75.90
C SER A 4 -29.77 -28.00 75.11
N ALA A 5 -29.48 -28.63 73.99
CA ALA A 5 -29.61 -30.08 73.85
C ALA A 5 -29.02 -30.57 72.52
N THR A 6 -28.08 -31.47 72.64
CA THR A 6 -27.56 -32.48 71.74
C THR A 6 -28.65 -33.48 71.27
N TYR A 7 -28.56 -34.00 70.03
CA TYR A 7 -28.76 -35.43 69.81
C TYR A 7 -27.99 -35.93 68.58
N THR A 8 -27.31 -37.03 68.76
CA THR A 8 -26.47 -37.86 67.93
C THR A 8 -27.36 -38.76 67.05
N ASP A 9 -27.03 -39.12 65.83
CA ASP A 9 -26.64 -40.46 65.43
C ASP A 9 -26.75 -40.73 63.92
N ALA A 10 -25.79 -41.46 63.46
CA ALA A 10 -25.68 -42.63 62.62
C ALA A 10 -25.36 -42.42 61.15
N HIS A 11 -24.15 -42.83 60.82
CA HIS A 11 -23.66 -43.28 59.50
C HIS A 11 -24.43 -44.49 58.98
N PRO A 12 -24.47 -44.73 57.64
CA PRO A 12 -23.32 -45.41 57.02
C PRO A 12 -22.98 -44.93 55.59
N SER A 13 -21.67 -44.97 55.24
CA SER A 13 -21.10 -45.12 53.92
C SER A 13 -21.17 -46.60 53.48
N PRO A 14 -20.87 -47.07 52.29
CA PRO A 14 -20.28 -46.44 51.12
C PRO A 14 -20.90 -46.90 49.79
N THR A 15 -20.65 -46.21 48.65
CA THR A 15 -20.52 -46.87 47.33
C THR A 15 -19.67 -46.00 46.39
N SER A 16 -18.62 -46.61 45.98
CA SER A 16 -17.70 -46.19 44.92
C SER A 16 -18.35 -46.17 43.55
N SER A 17 -18.11 -45.13 42.75
CA SER A 17 -18.29 -45.15 41.29
C SER A 17 -17.38 -44.16 40.59
N PRO A 18 -17.02 -44.33 39.31
CA PRO A 18 -15.70 -44.04 38.80
C PRO A 18 -15.54 -42.59 38.28
N THR A 19 -14.33 -42.13 38.44
CA THR A 19 -13.77 -40.89 37.87
C THR A 19 -13.91 -40.83 36.37
N SER A 20 -14.83 -40.01 35.86
CA SER A 20 -14.83 -39.57 34.46
C SER A 20 -13.81 -38.44 34.33
N ALA A 21 -12.67 -38.72 33.76
CA ALA A 21 -11.72 -37.71 33.33
C ALA A 21 -12.33 -36.90 32.19
N GLN A 22 -12.92 -35.74 32.49
CA GLN A 22 -13.26 -34.75 31.48
C GLN A 22 -11.96 -34.00 31.15
N GLY A 23 -11.38 -34.40 30.01
CA GLY A 23 -10.32 -33.67 29.35
C GLY A 23 -10.82 -32.25 29.03
N SER A 24 -10.34 -31.25 29.74
CA SER A 24 -10.45 -29.85 29.36
C SER A 24 -9.62 -29.64 28.10
N THR A 25 -10.26 -29.77 26.94
CA THR A 25 -9.77 -29.13 25.73
C THR A 25 -9.80 -27.63 25.95
N ARG A 26 -8.66 -27.05 26.32
CA ARG A 26 -8.44 -25.61 26.22
C ARG A 26 -8.75 -25.23 24.78
N GLY A 27 -9.85 -24.54 24.59
CA GLY A 27 -10.18 -23.90 23.33
C GLY A 27 -9.01 -23.01 22.92
N GLN A 28 -8.41 -23.32 21.78
CA GLN A 28 -7.52 -22.40 21.09
C GLN A 28 -8.34 -21.15 20.87
N GLY A 29 -7.96 -20.06 21.58
CA GLY A 29 -8.56 -18.76 21.37
C GLY A 29 -8.36 -18.39 19.91
N SER A 30 -9.44 -18.35 19.15
CA SER A 30 -9.45 -17.81 17.81
C SER A 30 -9.02 -16.34 17.92
N ASN A 31 -7.80 -16.06 17.52
CA ASN A 31 -7.37 -14.68 17.35
C ASN A 31 -8.38 -14.02 16.38
N PRO A 32 -9.03 -12.91 16.74
CA PRO A 32 -9.98 -12.27 15.85
C PRO A 32 -9.28 -11.96 14.53
N ALA A 33 -9.97 -12.17 13.40
CA ALA A 33 -9.42 -11.88 12.08
C ALA A 33 -8.90 -10.43 12.05
N PRO A 34 -7.75 -10.16 11.43
CA PRO A 34 -7.16 -8.84 11.38
C PRO A 34 -8.15 -7.84 10.77
N ARG A 35 -8.21 -6.65 11.37
CA ARG A 35 -9.04 -5.56 10.84
C ARG A 35 -8.41 -5.05 9.55
N LEU A 36 -9.17 -5.01 8.46
CA LEU A 36 -8.70 -4.49 7.18
C LEU A 36 -8.93 -2.97 7.11
N ALA A 37 -7.87 -2.25 6.73
CA ALA A 37 -7.93 -0.82 6.42
C ALA A 37 -8.34 -0.59 4.98
N ILE A 38 -7.75 -1.36 4.04
CA ILE A 38 -8.13 -1.35 2.63
C ILE A 38 -8.33 -2.79 2.16
N GLN A 39 -9.34 -2.98 1.30
CA GLN A 39 -9.54 -4.22 0.56
C GLN A 39 -9.72 -3.90 -0.92
N ALA A 40 -8.91 -4.51 -1.75
CA ALA A 40 -9.00 -4.48 -3.20
C ALA A 40 -9.43 -5.87 -3.70
N ILE A 41 -10.44 -5.92 -4.56
CA ILE A 41 -11.03 -7.17 -5.04
C ILE A 41 -11.11 -7.16 -6.55
N GLY A 42 -10.35 -8.04 -7.21
CA GLY A 42 -10.42 -8.29 -8.66
C GLY A 42 -10.16 -7.04 -9.52
N LEU A 43 -9.22 -6.18 -9.10
CA LEU A 43 -8.95 -4.93 -9.78
C LEU A 43 -8.40 -5.16 -11.18
N ARG A 44 -9.02 -4.53 -12.17
CA ARG A 44 -8.52 -4.42 -13.53
C ARG A 44 -8.47 -2.96 -13.95
N LYS A 45 -7.39 -2.59 -14.63
CA LYS A 45 -7.22 -1.27 -15.21
C LYS A 45 -6.51 -1.35 -16.53
N THR A 46 -7.01 -0.59 -17.50
CA THR A 46 -6.44 -0.50 -18.84
C THR A 46 -6.35 0.97 -19.24
N TYR A 47 -5.22 1.38 -19.79
CA TYR A 47 -5.04 2.70 -20.40
C TYR A 47 -4.79 2.57 -21.90
N GLY A 48 -5.11 3.61 -22.65
CA GLY A 48 -4.94 3.65 -24.09
C GLY A 48 -6.06 2.94 -24.85
N ARG A 49 -5.92 2.86 -26.18
CA ARG A 49 -6.87 2.20 -27.11
C ARG A 49 -6.11 1.51 -28.24
N GLY A 50 -6.68 0.43 -28.79
CA GLY A 50 -6.07 -0.32 -29.90
C GLY A 50 -4.70 -0.87 -29.52
N ASP A 51 -3.74 -0.76 -30.45
CA ASP A 51 -2.38 -1.33 -30.26
C ASP A 51 -1.54 -0.64 -29.19
N ALA A 52 -1.95 0.54 -28.72
CA ALA A 52 -1.31 1.26 -27.60
C ALA A 52 -1.94 0.95 -26.23
N GLN A 53 -2.73 -0.12 -26.13
CA GLN A 53 -3.39 -0.50 -24.90
C GLN A 53 -2.39 -1.11 -23.92
N VAL A 54 -2.35 -0.60 -22.70
CA VAL A 54 -1.55 -1.13 -21.57
C VAL A 54 -2.49 -1.51 -20.45
N ARG A 55 -2.27 -2.70 -19.87
CA ARG A 55 -3.05 -3.20 -18.74
C ARG A 55 -2.17 -3.31 -17.49
N PRO A 56 -2.01 -2.22 -16.71
CA PRO A 56 -1.18 -2.23 -15.51
C PRO A 56 -1.74 -3.02 -14.33
N LEU A 57 -3.06 -3.32 -14.30
CA LEU A 57 -3.67 -4.21 -13.31
C LEU A 57 -4.57 -5.23 -14.02
N ASP A 58 -4.39 -6.51 -13.66
CA ASP A 58 -5.12 -7.62 -14.25
C ASP A 58 -5.55 -8.63 -13.19
N ASP A 59 -6.78 -8.46 -12.70
CA ASP A 59 -7.43 -9.32 -11.69
C ASP A 59 -6.68 -9.34 -10.33
N LEU A 60 -6.24 -8.16 -9.88
CA LEU A 60 -5.46 -8.03 -8.66
C LEU A 60 -6.39 -7.93 -7.45
N SER A 61 -6.18 -8.80 -6.47
CA SER A 61 -6.82 -8.72 -5.14
C SER A 61 -5.76 -8.56 -4.07
N LEU A 62 -5.99 -7.64 -3.12
CA LEU A 62 -5.05 -7.32 -2.05
C LEU A 62 -5.78 -6.78 -0.83
N ASP A 63 -5.49 -7.34 0.34
CA ASP A 63 -5.94 -6.85 1.62
C ASP A 63 -4.81 -6.12 2.35
N ILE A 64 -5.09 -4.95 2.89
CA ILE A 64 -4.18 -4.15 3.72
C ILE A 64 -4.70 -4.16 5.15
N GLU A 65 -3.92 -4.71 6.06
CA GLU A 65 -4.25 -4.76 7.48
C GLU A 65 -4.17 -3.37 8.11
N ALA A 66 -5.11 -3.09 9.02
CA ALA A 66 -5.10 -1.85 9.79
C ALA A 66 -3.96 -1.85 10.82
N GLU A 67 -3.44 -0.64 11.10
CA GLU A 67 -2.38 -0.44 12.11
C GLU A 67 -1.09 -1.20 11.80
N ARG A 68 -0.84 -1.42 10.49
CA ARG A 68 0.34 -2.09 9.97
C ARG A 68 1.02 -1.25 8.89
N PHE A 69 2.30 -1.53 8.70
CA PHE A 69 3.09 -0.98 7.60
C PHE A 69 3.19 -2.01 6.49
N THR A 70 2.59 -1.73 5.33
CA THR A 70 2.70 -2.57 4.12
C THR A 70 3.52 -1.84 3.07
N ALA A 71 4.56 -2.47 2.55
CA ALA A 71 5.30 -1.98 1.38
C ALA A 71 4.88 -2.74 0.12
N ILE A 72 4.78 -2.03 -1.00
CA ILE A 72 4.47 -2.57 -2.33
C ILE A 72 5.70 -2.38 -3.21
N MET A 73 6.22 -3.47 -3.75
CA MET A 73 7.40 -3.49 -4.61
C MET A 73 7.12 -4.21 -5.93
N GLY A 74 8.05 -4.11 -6.86
CA GLY A 74 8.01 -4.80 -8.15
C GLY A 74 8.84 -4.07 -9.21
N PRO A 75 9.11 -4.70 -10.36
CA PRO A 75 9.86 -4.07 -11.44
C PRO A 75 9.14 -2.82 -11.99
N SER A 76 9.88 -2.02 -12.79
CA SER A 76 9.26 -0.89 -13.49
C SER A 76 8.14 -1.38 -14.42
N GLY A 77 7.01 -0.67 -14.43
CA GLY A 77 5.84 -1.07 -15.23
C GLY A 77 4.95 -2.15 -14.62
N SER A 78 5.26 -2.70 -13.44
CA SER A 78 4.46 -3.77 -12.82
C SER A 78 3.08 -3.34 -12.30
N GLY A 79 2.74 -2.04 -12.35
CA GLY A 79 1.43 -1.53 -11.93
C GLY A 79 1.38 -0.89 -10.54
N LYS A 80 2.51 -0.74 -9.82
CA LYS A 80 2.56 -0.20 -8.44
C LYS A 80 1.87 1.15 -8.26
N SER A 81 2.24 2.14 -9.05
CA SER A 81 1.64 3.49 -8.94
C SER A 81 0.16 3.48 -9.34
N THR A 82 -0.22 2.63 -10.32
CA THR A 82 -1.63 2.43 -10.68
C THR A 82 -2.40 1.82 -9.51
N LEU A 83 -1.87 0.76 -8.88
CA LEU A 83 -2.48 0.17 -7.69
C LEU A 83 -2.61 1.20 -6.58
N LEU A 84 -1.54 1.93 -6.26
CA LEU A 84 -1.56 2.95 -5.22
C LEU A 84 -2.64 4.02 -5.49
N ASN A 85 -2.76 4.48 -6.73
CA ASN A 85 -3.80 5.43 -7.13
C ASN A 85 -5.22 4.88 -6.96
N MET A 86 -5.43 3.58 -7.23
CA MET A 86 -6.73 2.92 -6.99
C MET A 86 -7.03 2.82 -5.49
N LEU A 87 -6.07 2.35 -4.69
CA LEU A 87 -6.21 2.23 -3.23
C LEU A 87 -6.49 3.58 -2.57
N ALA A 88 -5.93 4.64 -3.14
CA ALA A 88 -6.10 6.01 -2.67
C ALA A 88 -7.31 6.74 -3.29
N GLY A 89 -8.07 6.10 -4.18
CA GLY A 89 -9.20 6.72 -4.87
C GLY A 89 -8.81 7.91 -5.75
N LEU A 90 -7.56 7.95 -6.25
CA LEU A 90 -7.10 8.95 -7.22
C LEU A 90 -7.47 8.57 -8.64
N ASP A 91 -7.70 7.28 -8.89
CA ASP A 91 -8.22 6.75 -10.13
C ASP A 91 -9.28 5.67 -9.84
N THR A 92 -10.06 5.31 -10.84
CA THR A 92 -11.15 4.33 -10.72
C THR A 92 -10.79 3.07 -11.53
N PRO A 93 -10.94 1.86 -10.98
CA PRO A 93 -10.74 0.63 -11.74
C PRO A 93 -11.79 0.47 -12.84
N ASP A 94 -11.44 -0.23 -13.93
CA ASP A 94 -12.39 -0.59 -14.99
C ASP A 94 -13.33 -1.70 -14.54
N SER A 95 -12.84 -2.59 -13.66
CA SER A 95 -13.63 -3.59 -12.95
C SER A 95 -12.98 -3.93 -11.59
N GLY A 96 -13.75 -4.54 -10.71
CA GLY A 96 -13.36 -4.82 -9.34
C GLY A 96 -13.77 -3.70 -8.39
N GLU A 97 -13.40 -3.83 -7.13
CA GLU A 97 -13.83 -2.92 -6.07
C GLU A 97 -12.70 -2.60 -5.10
N VAL A 98 -12.70 -1.37 -4.59
CA VAL A 98 -11.82 -0.92 -3.52
C VAL A 98 -12.67 -0.45 -2.35
N PHE A 99 -12.36 -0.97 -1.17
CA PHE A 99 -12.97 -0.55 0.10
C PHE A 99 -11.94 0.09 1.00
N ILE A 100 -12.30 1.18 1.67
CA ILE A 100 -11.58 1.74 2.81
C ILE A 100 -12.46 1.53 4.05
N GLY A 101 -12.02 0.63 4.94
CA GLY A 101 -12.86 0.08 5.98
C GLY A 101 -14.11 -0.57 5.38
N ARG A 102 -15.31 0.00 5.65
CA ARG A 102 -16.59 -0.52 5.13
C ARG A 102 -17.12 0.24 3.91
N THR A 103 -16.39 1.21 3.39
CA THR A 103 -16.86 2.11 2.32
C THR A 103 -16.29 1.67 0.98
N ALA A 104 -17.15 1.27 0.03
CA ALA A 104 -16.75 0.98 -1.35
C ALA A 104 -16.45 2.30 -2.06
N ILE A 105 -15.17 2.65 -2.20
CA ILE A 105 -14.74 3.94 -2.77
C ILE A 105 -14.85 3.97 -4.29
N SER A 106 -14.68 2.82 -4.96
CA SER A 106 -14.81 2.66 -6.41
C SER A 106 -16.23 2.96 -6.93
N ARG A 107 -17.24 3.00 -6.06
CA ARG A 107 -18.63 3.30 -6.40
C ARG A 107 -19.04 4.74 -6.07
N LEU A 108 -18.14 5.55 -5.48
CA LEU A 108 -18.46 6.92 -5.09
C LEU A 108 -18.35 7.87 -6.27
N GLY A 109 -19.28 8.81 -6.36
CA GLY A 109 -19.12 9.96 -7.27
C GLY A 109 -18.07 10.95 -6.73
N ASP A 110 -17.51 11.78 -7.63
CA ASP A 110 -16.37 12.67 -7.40
C ASP A 110 -16.45 13.49 -6.11
N ARG A 111 -17.61 14.08 -5.82
CA ARG A 111 -17.78 14.91 -4.61
C ARG A 111 -17.58 14.11 -3.32
N LYS A 112 -18.16 12.89 -3.25
CA LYS A 112 -18.04 12.03 -2.08
C LYS A 112 -16.63 11.46 -1.98
N LEU A 113 -16.02 11.09 -3.10
CA LEU A 113 -14.65 10.58 -3.17
C LEU A 113 -13.64 11.66 -2.74
N THR A 114 -13.84 12.91 -3.17
CA THR A 114 -13.00 14.04 -2.72
C THR A 114 -13.09 14.28 -1.21
N ALA A 115 -14.31 14.23 -0.65
CA ALA A 115 -14.49 14.36 0.80
C ALA A 115 -13.82 13.19 1.54
N LEU A 116 -13.98 11.96 1.06
CA LEU A 116 -13.35 10.78 1.66
C LEU A 116 -11.83 10.87 1.64
N ARG A 117 -11.23 11.25 0.49
CA ARG A 117 -9.78 11.43 0.39
C ARG A 117 -9.26 12.45 1.41
N ARG A 118 -9.92 13.60 1.50
CA ARG A 118 -9.55 14.65 2.44
C ARG A 118 -9.58 14.18 3.89
N ASP A 119 -10.60 13.38 4.25
CA ASP A 119 -10.90 13.04 5.64
C ASP A 119 -10.25 11.71 6.09
N ARG A 120 -9.96 10.79 5.16
CA ARG A 120 -9.55 9.43 5.50
C ARG A 120 -8.23 8.96 4.88
N ILE A 121 -7.63 9.75 3.96
CA ILE A 121 -6.40 9.35 3.29
C ILE A 121 -5.36 10.47 3.41
N GLY A 122 -4.22 10.13 4.01
CA GLY A 122 -3.04 10.98 4.00
C GLY A 122 -2.15 10.64 2.81
N PHE A 123 -1.58 11.65 2.15
CA PHE A 123 -0.68 11.45 1.01
C PHE A 123 0.72 11.99 1.31
N VAL A 124 1.72 11.17 1.02
CA VAL A 124 3.14 11.54 1.00
C VAL A 124 3.70 11.18 -0.37
N PHE A 125 4.19 12.18 -1.10
CA PHE A 125 4.72 12.02 -2.45
C PHE A 125 6.24 12.18 -2.46
N GLN A 126 6.89 11.63 -3.47
CA GLN A 126 8.31 11.79 -3.72
C GLN A 126 8.71 13.28 -3.88
N SER A 127 7.87 14.09 -4.49
CA SER A 127 8.13 15.51 -4.77
C SER A 127 7.62 16.47 -3.68
N PHE A 128 7.37 16.00 -2.46
CA PHE A 128 6.88 16.74 -1.28
C PHE A 128 5.53 17.43 -1.49
N ASN A 129 5.28 18.03 -2.62
CA ASN A 129 4.05 18.75 -3.02
C ASN A 129 3.59 19.79 -1.97
N LEU A 130 4.55 20.53 -1.43
CA LEU A 130 4.28 21.67 -0.54
C LEU A 130 3.85 22.89 -1.35
N VAL A 131 3.00 23.72 -0.78
CA VAL A 131 2.60 25.01 -1.35
C VAL A 131 3.73 26.01 -1.10
N PRO A 132 4.45 26.51 -2.14
CA PRO A 132 5.69 27.28 -1.96
C PRO A 132 5.48 28.63 -1.25
N ALA A 133 4.27 29.22 -1.37
CA ALA A 133 3.93 30.50 -0.76
C ALA A 133 3.60 30.40 0.73
N MET A 134 3.34 29.19 1.24
CA MET A 134 2.96 28.91 2.62
C MET A 134 4.16 28.51 3.46
N SER A 135 4.13 28.84 4.76
CA SER A 135 5.08 28.33 5.74
C SER A 135 4.90 26.82 5.98
N ALA A 136 5.80 26.18 6.72
CA ALA A 136 5.69 24.79 7.13
C ALA A 136 4.40 24.58 7.97
N GLU A 137 4.12 25.44 8.94
CA GLU A 137 2.89 25.39 9.74
C GLU A 137 1.62 25.47 8.87
N GLU A 138 1.59 26.42 7.96
CA GLU A 138 0.44 26.59 7.05
C GLU A 138 0.25 25.38 6.13
N ASN A 139 1.34 24.81 5.61
CA ASN A 139 1.29 23.56 4.82
C ASN A 139 0.75 22.39 5.64
N ILE A 140 1.19 22.23 6.89
CA ILE A 140 0.72 21.16 7.79
C ILE A 140 -0.78 21.32 8.06
N LEU A 141 -1.24 22.54 8.32
CA LEU A 141 -2.64 22.81 8.67
C LEU A 141 -3.59 22.88 7.48
N LEU A 142 -3.07 22.91 6.25
CA LEU A 142 -3.84 23.08 5.02
C LEU A 142 -5.03 22.09 4.88
N PRO A 143 -4.91 20.78 5.14
CA PRO A 143 -6.02 19.84 5.03
C PRO A 143 -7.19 20.21 5.98
N SER A 144 -6.87 20.59 7.21
CA SER A 144 -7.86 20.99 8.21
C SER A 144 -8.56 22.30 7.82
N GLN A 145 -7.81 23.27 7.28
CA GLN A 145 -8.37 24.52 6.78
C GLN A 145 -9.35 24.28 5.62
N LEU A 146 -8.97 23.40 4.66
CA LEU A 146 -9.82 23.03 3.53
C LEU A 146 -11.08 22.26 3.94
N SER A 147 -11.02 21.52 5.05
CA SER A 147 -12.19 20.80 5.59
C SER A 147 -13.11 21.68 6.43
N GLY A 148 -12.66 22.88 6.80
CA GLY A 148 -13.34 23.73 7.77
C GLY A 148 -13.29 23.19 9.21
N GLN A 149 -12.46 22.18 9.45
CA GLN A 149 -12.27 21.59 10.77
C GLN A 149 -11.11 22.29 11.51
N LYS A 150 -11.25 22.43 12.81
CA LYS A 150 -10.14 22.91 13.64
C LYS A 150 -9.24 21.75 13.99
N THR A 151 -7.96 21.86 13.66
CA THR A 151 -6.95 20.90 14.14
C THR A 151 -6.87 20.95 15.66
N ASP A 152 -6.88 19.78 16.32
CA ASP A 152 -6.57 19.71 17.73
C ASP A 152 -5.10 20.12 17.94
N ARG A 153 -4.90 21.16 18.75
CA ARG A 153 -3.57 21.69 19.03
C ARG A 153 -2.63 20.63 19.62
N ARG A 154 -3.15 19.72 20.43
CA ARG A 154 -2.36 18.62 21.01
C ARG A 154 -1.83 17.66 19.95
N ILE A 155 -2.65 17.33 18.97
CA ILE A 155 -2.27 16.48 17.83
C ILE A 155 -1.21 17.18 17.01
N PHE A 156 -1.43 18.45 16.69
CA PHE A 156 -0.47 19.26 15.95
C PHE A 156 0.89 19.30 16.66
N ASP A 157 0.91 19.67 17.96
CA ASP A 157 2.13 19.77 18.74
C ASP A 157 2.86 18.41 18.82
N ARG A 158 2.13 17.31 19.03
CA ARG A 158 2.70 15.96 19.02
C ARG A 158 3.34 15.61 17.68
N MET A 159 2.69 15.94 16.54
CA MET A 159 3.25 15.70 15.22
C MET A 159 4.49 16.54 14.96
N VAL A 160 4.45 17.82 15.34
CA VAL A 160 5.59 18.74 15.21
C VAL A 160 6.80 18.25 16.00
N ASP A 161 6.58 17.75 17.20
CA ASP A 161 7.66 17.23 18.06
C ASP A 161 8.21 15.90 17.53
N LEU A 162 7.34 14.96 17.14
CA LEU A 162 7.73 13.66 16.57
C LEU A 162 8.60 13.86 15.31
N LEU A 163 8.28 14.87 14.50
CA LEU A 163 8.94 15.15 13.22
C LEU A 163 10.11 16.14 13.36
N GLY A 164 10.38 16.66 14.56
CA GLY A 164 11.47 17.62 14.80
C GLY A 164 11.31 18.92 14.02
N LEU A 165 10.08 19.43 13.88
CA LEU A 165 9.76 20.59 13.04
C LEU A 165 9.54 21.89 13.84
N ARG A 166 9.62 21.88 15.15
CA ARG A 166 9.23 23.01 16.01
C ARG A 166 9.93 24.32 15.63
N GLU A 167 11.23 24.27 15.37
CA GLU A 167 12.00 25.47 14.98
C GLU A 167 11.88 25.82 13.50
N ARG A 168 11.14 25.04 12.73
CA ARG A 168 10.99 25.19 11.27
C ARG A 168 9.60 25.62 10.84
N LEU A 169 8.65 25.76 11.75
CA LEU A 169 7.25 26.07 11.46
C LEU A 169 7.05 27.36 10.65
N GLY A 170 7.85 28.39 10.91
CA GLY A 170 7.78 29.65 10.19
C GLY A 170 8.49 29.66 8.83
N HIS A 171 9.31 28.64 8.50
CA HIS A 171 10.08 28.59 7.26
C HIS A 171 9.20 28.20 6.06
N ARG A 172 9.52 28.74 4.90
CA ARG A 172 8.92 28.36 3.62
C ARG A 172 9.66 27.18 2.98
N PRO A 173 9.06 26.43 2.06
CA PRO A 173 9.71 25.27 1.44
C PRO A 173 11.11 25.52 0.90
N HIS A 174 11.37 26.65 0.26
CA HIS A 174 12.69 26.99 -0.28
C HIS A 174 13.78 27.28 0.79
N GLU A 175 13.38 27.45 2.06
CA GLU A 175 14.28 27.65 3.21
C GLU A 175 14.55 26.34 3.96
N LEU A 176 13.94 25.24 3.53
CA LEU A 176 14.03 23.91 4.13
C LEU A 176 14.87 22.95 3.30
N SER A 177 15.64 22.08 3.94
CA SER A 177 16.28 20.95 3.25
C SER A 177 15.24 19.99 2.69
N GLY A 178 15.62 19.12 1.74
CA GLY A 178 14.73 18.09 1.18
C GLY A 178 14.12 17.20 2.26
N GLY A 179 14.92 16.73 3.22
CA GLY A 179 14.43 15.94 4.35
C GLY A 179 13.46 16.71 5.25
N GLN A 180 13.70 18.02 5.48
CA GLN A 180 12.77 18.87 6.23
C GLN A 180 11.46 19.06 5.47
N GLN A 181 11.51 19.29 4.14
CA GLN A 181 10.32 19.39 3.31
C GLN A 181 9.49 18.09 3.35
N GLN A 182 10.14 16.94 3.28
CA GLN A 182 9.46 15.66 3.36
C GLN A 182 8.82 15.44 4.74
N ARG A 183 9.50 15.81 5.82
CA ARG A 183 8.91 15.76 7.17
C ARG A 183 7.69 16.68 7.29
N VAL A 184 7.69 17.87 6.68
CA VAL A 184 6.51 18.73 6.60
C VAL A 184 5.38 18.06 5.82
N ALA A 185 5.69 17.37 4.70
CA ALA A 185 4.70 16.63 3.92
C ALA A 185 4.09 15.46 4.71
N VAL A 186 4.91 14.73 5.50
CA VAL A 186 4.45 13.68 6.41
C VAL A 186 3.58 14.26 7.52
N ALA A 187 4.00 15.38 8.15
CA ALA A 187 3.19 16.07 9.18
C ALA A 187 1.83 16.50 8.64
N ARG A 188 1.80 17.08 7.43
CA ARG A 188 0.56 17.45 6.75
C ARG A 188 -0.37 16.27 6.53
N ALA A 189 0.20 15.12 6.16
CA ALA A 189 -0.58 13.92 5.91
C ALA A 189 -1.15 13.31 7.20
N LEU A 190 -0.41 13.37 8.32
CA LEU A 190 -0.78 12.76 9.60
C LEU A 190 -1.68 13.65 10.46
N VAL A 191 -1.61 14.98 10.34
CA VAL A 191 -2.34 15.92 11.22
C VAL A 191 -3.86 15.76 11.11
N ALA A 192 -4.35 15.30 9.96
CA ALA A 192 -5.76 15.02 9.73
C ALA A 192 -6.22 13.68 10.34
N GLN A 193 -5.32 12.90 10.93
CA GLN A 193 -5.58 11.55 11.47
C GLN A 193 -6.28 10.64 10.46
N PRO A 194 -5.69 10.41 9.28
CA PRO A 194 -6.33 9.61 8.25
C PRO A 194 -6.40 8.13 8.67
N ASP A 195 -7.36 7.39 8.10
CA ASP A 195 -7.43 5.93 8.29
C ASP A 195 -6.21 5.23 7.67
N VAL A 196 -5.69 5.77 6.57
CA VAL A 196 -4.55 5.22 5.83
C VAL A 196 -3.63 6.35 5.35
N LEU A 197 -2.34 6.18 5.57
CA LEU A 197 -1.27 6.98 5.00
C LEU A 197 -0.72 6.26 3.76
N VAL A 198 -0.82 6.89 2.61
CA VAL A 198 -0.31 6.40 1.33
C VAL A 198 0.97 7.15 0.98
N ALA A 199 2.08 6.44 0.79
CA ALA A 199 3.38 7.02 0.49
C ALA A 199 3.91 6.47 -0.86
N ASP A 200 4.10 7.35 -1.83
CA ASP A 200 4.65 7.02 -3.14
C ASP A 200 6.11 7.47 -3.21
N GLU A 201 7.05 6.52 -3.15
CA GLU A 201 8.50 6.74 -3.15
C GLU A 201 8.93 7.84 -2.16
N PRO A 202 8.57 7.77 -0.86
CA PRO A 202 8.71 8.90 0.06
C PRO A 202 10.17 9.33 0.32
N THR A 203 11.15 8.51 -0.07
CA THR A 203 12.59 8.77 0.10
C THR A 203 13.33 8.97 -1.22
N GLY A 204 12.65 8.87 -2.36
CA GLY A 204 13.28 8.84 -3.68
C GLY A 204 14.06 10.09 -4.07
N ASN A 205 13.77 11.25 -3.47
CA ASN A 205 14.46 12.53 -3.73
C ASN A 205 15.35 12.97 -2.55
N LEU A 206 15.66 12.07 -1.60
CA LEU A 206 16.42 12.39 -0.40
C LEU A 206 17.80 11.74 -0.43
N ASP A 207 18.74 12.36 0.28
CA ASP A 207 19.98 11.69 0.64
C ASP A 207 19.70 10.54 1.63
N SER A 208 20.67 9.62 1.78
CA SER A 208 20.50 8.41 2.58
C SER A 208 20.12 8.70 4.03
N SER A 209 20.72 9.72 4.66
CA SER A 209 20.45 10.04 6.07
C SER A 209 19.05 10.63 6.26
N SER A 210 18.66 11.57 5.40
CA SER A 210 17.29 12.14 5.41
C SER A 210 16.23 11.10 5.07
N GLY A 211 16.55 10.16 4.17
CA GLY A 211 15.68 9.05 3.83
C GLY A 211 15.42 8.12 5.02
N GLU A 212 16.48 7.74 5.75
CA GLU A 212 16.36 6.91 6.96
C GLU A 212 15.53 7.62 8.05
N GLU A 213 15.71 8.92 8.25
CA GLU A 213 14.90 9.69 9.20
C GLU A 213 13.39 9.63 8.85
N VAL A 214 13.05 9.81 7.56
CA VAL A 214 11.66 9.74 7.09
C VAL A 214 11.08 8.33 7.28
N LEU A 215 11.83 7.28 6.97
CA LEU A 215 11.39 5.89 7.20
C LEU A 215 11.18 5.58 8.68
N ASN A 216 12.06 6.07 9.56
CA ASN A 216 11.91 5.93 11.01
C ASN A 216 10.63 6.63 11.50
N ILE A 217 10.31 7.80 10.97
CA ILE A 217 9.08 8.54 11.28
C ILE A 217 7.84 7.75 10.81
N LEU A 218 7.85 7.21 9.60
CA LEU A 218 6.75 6.37 9.11
C LEU A 218 6.56 5.13 9.99
N ARG A 219 7.66 4.48 10.42
CA ARG A 219 7.60 3.35 11.33
C ARG A 219 7.02 3.76 12.70
N ALA A 220 7.54 4.84 13.30
CA ALA A 220 7.04 5.37 14.56
C ALA A 220 5.55 5.75 14.48
N SER A 221 5.08 6.25 13.33
CA SER A 221 3.65 6.56 13.16
C SER A 221 2.76 5.32 13.25
N VAL A 222 3.26 4.15 12.83
CA VAL A 222 2.54 2.88 13.02
C VAL A 222 2.62 2.42 14.47
N ASP A 223 3.83 2.38 15.04
CA ASP A 223 4.07 1.81 16.36
C ASP A 223 3.46 2.63 17.50
N GLU A 224 3.52 3.97 17.40
CA GLU A 224 3.09 4.87 18.49
C GLU A 224 1.69 5.46 18.28
N LEU A 225 1.25 5.60 17.02
CA LEU A 225 -0.03 6.24 16.69
C LEU A 225 -1.07 5.24 16.18
N GLY A 226 -0.69 3.97 15.91
CA GLY A 226 -1.57 2.98 15.31
C GLY A 226 -1.96 3.34 13.87
N GLN A 227 -1.09 4.10 13.15
CA GLN A 227 -1.37 4.52 11.79
C GLN A 227 -1.23 3.32 10.83
N THR A 228 -2.14 3.19 9.86
CA THR A 228 -1.94 2.28 8.74
C THR A 228 -1.10 2.96 7.68
N VAL A 229 -0.01 2.34 7.23
CA VAL A 229 0.88 2.88 6.18
C VAL A 229 0.94 1.92 5.00
N VAL A 230 0.74 2.46 3.80
CA VAL A 230 0.97 1.77 2.52
C VAL A 230 2.03 2.55 1.75
N MET A 231 3.18 1.95 1.52
CA MET A 231 4.30 2.59 0.83
C MET A 231 4.63 1.86 -0.46
N VAL A 232 4.76 2.59 -1.56
CA VAL A 232 5.40 2.10 -2.77
C VAL A 232 6.87 2.51 -2.74
N THR A 233 7.76 1.57 -3.00
CA THR A 233 9.18 1.84 -3.13
C THR A 233 9.86 0.81 -4.03
N HIS A 234 11.00 1.17 -4.59
CA HIS A 234 11.91 0.26 -5.29
C HIS A 234 13.16 -0.09 -4.45
N ASP A 235 13.33 0.55 -3.28
CA ASP A 235 14.47 0.30 -2.38
C ASP A 235 14.14 -0.84 -1.39
N PRO A 236 14.88 -1.99 -1.43
CA PRO A 236 14.70 -3.09 -0.49
C PRO A 236 14.92 -2.70 0.97
N ARG A 237 15.80 -1.74 1.26
CA ARG A 237 16.05 -1.26 2.63
C ARG A 237 14.85 -0.50 3.17
N ALA A 238 14.23 0.34 2.34
CA ALA A 238 13.00 1.04 2.70
C ALA A 238 11.86 0.05 2.92
N ALA A 239 11.69 -0.93 2.03
CA ALA A 239 10.65 -1.94 2.14
C ALA A 239 10.81 -2.84 3.38
N ALA A 240 12.04 -3.14 3.79
CA ALA A 240 12.31 -3.92 5.00
C ALA A 240 11.91 -3.23 6.32
N ARG A 241 11.52 -1.95 6.28
CA ARG A 241 10.92 -1.26 7.44
C ARG A 241 9.45 -1.62 7.65
N ALA A 242 8.82 -2.26 6.67
CA ALA A 242 7.42 -2.66 6.74
C ALA A 242 7.23 -3.98 7.49
N ASP A 243 6.03 -4.20 8.02
CA ASP A 243 5.63 -5.50 8.60
C ASP A 243 5.43 -6.55 7.51
N ARG A 244 5.06 -6.11 6.30
CA ARG A 244 4.76 -6.95 5.13
C ARG A 244 5.21 -6.27 3.84
N VAL A 245 5.82 -7.02 2.95
CA VAL A 245 6.13 -6.60 1.57
C VAL A 245 5.26 -7.38 0.61
N VAL A 246 4.60 -6.68 -0.28
CA VAL A 246 3.80 -7.21 -1.39
C VAL A 246 4.58 -7.00 -2.69
N LEU A 247 4.77 -8.06 -3.46
CA LEU A 247 5.49 -8.03 -4.73
C LEU A 247 4.50 -8.07 -5.89
N LEU A 248 4.60 -7.10 -6.78
CA LEU A 248 3.82 -7.00 -8.01
C LEU A 248 4.66 -7.34 -9.23
N ALA A 249 4.08 -8.10 -10.16
CA ALA A 249 4.60 -8.34 -11.50
C ALA A 249 3.44 -8.38 -12.50
N ASP A 250 3.62 -7.74 -13.65
CA ASP A 250 2.67 -7.78 -14.77
C ASP A 250 1.20 -7.53 -14.36
N GLY A 251 1.01 -6.58 -13.43
CA GLY A 251 -0.31 -6.19 -12.94
C GLY A 251 -0.98 -7.17 -11.96
N ARG A 252 -0.24 -8.16 -11.46
CA ARG A 252 -0.72 -9.20 -10.56
C ARG A 252 0.12 -9.29 -9.29
N LEU A 253 -0.45 -9.91 -8.25
CA LEU A 253 0.30 -10.28 -7.06
C LEU A 253 1.27 -11.42 -7.40
N ALA A 254 2.56 -11.19 -7.21
CA ALA A 254 3.63 -12.15 -7.51
C ALA A 254 4.19 -12.84 -6.26
N GLY A 255 3.99 -12.25 -5.08
CA GLY A 255 4.44 -12.82 -3.82
C GLY A 255 4.30 -11.86 -2.64
N GLU A 256 4.55 -12.39 -1.46
CA GLU A 256 4.49 -11.64 -0.21
C GLU A 256 5.59 -12.10 0.75
N LEU A 257 6.09 -11.17 1.55
CA LEU A 257 7.05 -11.40 2.62
C LEU A 257 6.50 -10.81 3.92
N SER A 258 6.51 -11.58 5.00
CA SER A 258 6.18 -11.11 6.35
C SER A 258 7.47 -10.92 7.13
N GLN A 259 7.54 -9.85 7.93
CA GLN A 259 8.72 -9.48 8.70
C GLN A 259 10.01 -9.51 7.85
N PRO A 260 10.04 -8.72 6.75
CA PRO A 260 11.10 -8.79 5.76
C PRO A 260 12.42 -8.21 6.30
N ASP A 261 13.54 -8.77 5.85
CA ASP A 261 14.86 -8.14 5.93
C ASP A 261 15.31 -7.67 4.53
N PRO A 262 16.29 -6.75 4.42
CA PRO A 262 16.69 -6.20 3.13
C PRO A 262 17.16 -7.23 2.11
N ASP A 263 17.84 -8.29 2.57
CA ASP A 263 18.41 -9.30 1.68
C ASP A 263 17.31 -10.23 1.14
N SER A 264 16.37 -10.65 1.97
CA SER A 264 15.20 -11.42 1.54
C SER A 264 14.32 -10.66 0.56
N VAL A 265 14.13 -9.35 0.78
CA VAL A 265 13.39 -8.48 -0.14
C VAL A 265 14.11 -8.36 -1.47
N ALA A 266 15.42 -8.11 -1.47
CA ALA A 266 16.21 -8.01 -2.68
C ALA A 266 16.19 -9.33 -3.49
N ALA A 267 16.37 -10.47 -2.83
CA ALA A 267 16.30 -11.78 -3.48
C ALA A 267 14.92 -12.07 -4.10
N ALA A 268 13.84 -11.76 -3.36
CA ALA A 268 12.49 -11.96 -3.85
C ALA A 268 12.18 -11.05 -5.05
N LEU A 269 12.61 -9.79 -5.01
CA LEU A 269 12.46 -8.85 -6.13
C LEU A 269 13.22 -9.32 -7.38
N MET A 270 14.42 -9.84 -7.23
CA MET A 270 15.20 -10.42 -8.34
C MET A 270 14.49 -11.61 -8.96
N ASN A 271 13.94 -12.53 -8.15
CA ASN A 271 13.21 -13.69 -8.64
C ASN A 271 11.96 -13.30 -9.44
N VAL A 272 11.19 -12.32 -8.92
CA VAL A 272 10.00 -11.79 -9.60
C VAL A 272 10.38 -11.12 -10.92
N THR A 273 11.45 -10.34 -10.95
CA THR A 273 11.93 -9.66 -12.16
C THR A 273 12.38 -10.67 -13.22
N ALA A 274 13.09 -11.73 -12.82
CA ALA A 274 13.53 -12.79 -13.74
C ALA A 274 12.34 -13.58 -14.33
N ALA A 275 11.32 -13.86 -13.50
CA ALA A 275 10.11 -14.56 -13.94
C ALA A 275 9.31 -13.72 -14.97
N SER A 276 9.15 -12.41 -14.73
CA SER A 276 8.48 -11.49 -15.68
C SER A 276 9.23 -11.40 -17.02
N ALA A 277 10.57 -11.34 -16.99
CA ALA A 277 11.39 -11.30 -18.20
C ALA A 277 11.25 -12.58 -19.04
N SER A 278 11.09 -13.74 -18.40
CA SER A 278 10.92 -15.02 -19.11
C SER A 278 9.51 -15.21 -19.68
N SER A 279 8.48 -14.63 -19.08
CA SER A 279 7.09 -14.70 -19.58
C SER A 279 6.84 -13.78 -20.76
N GLY A 280 7.61 -12.69 -20.92
CA GLY A 280 7.52 -11.76 -22.06
C GLY A 280 8.18 -12.25 -23.35
N ALA A 281 8.99 -13.30 -23.30
CA ALA A 281 9.67 -13.88 -24.44
C ALA A 281 8.89 -15.08 -25.02
N ALA A 282 7.66 -14.86 -25.53
CA ALA A 282 7.02 -15.85 -26.40
C ALA A 282 7.75 -15.86 -27.75
N PRO A 283 8.19 -17.02 -28.27
CA PRO A 283 8.91 -17.05 -29.55
C PRO A 283 7.94 -16.67 -30.68
N ALA A 284 8.31 -15.62 -31.38
CA ALA A 284 7.69 -15.32 -32.71
C ALA A 284 7.82 -16.57 -33.54
N GLY A 285 6.68 -17.16 -33.91
CA GLY A 285 6.60 -18.40 -34.68
C GLY A 285 7.47 -18.37 -35.93
N GLN A 286 8.41 -19.28 -36.02
CA GLN A 286 9.05 -19.66 -37.25
C GLN A 286 7.97 -20.32 -38.11
N SER A 287 7.37 -19.55 -39.04
CA SER A 287 6.65 -20.11 -40.17
C SER A 287 7.69 -20.68 -41.15
N ALA A 288 7.90 -21.99 -41.08
CA ALA A 288 8.63 -22.72 -42.10
C ALA A 288 7.90 -22.62 -43.41
N GLY A 289 8.35 -21.72 -44.26
CA GLY A 289 7.95 -21.67 -45.69
C GLY A 289 8.70 -22.75 -46.42
N THR A 290 7.98 -23.80 -46.85
CA THR A 290 8.42 -24.81 -47.78
C THR A 290 8.57 -24.19 -49.17
N ALA A 291 9.80 -24.16 -49.65
CA ALA A 291 10.15 -23.80 -51.03
C ALA A 291 9.80 -24.92 -51.98
N THR A 292 9.13 -24.62 -53.09
CA THR A 292 9.16 -25.37 -54.34
C THR A 292 9.18 -24.37 -55.49
N GLY A 293 10.33 -24.24 -56.17
CA GLY A 293 10.45 -23.66 -57.52
C GLY A 293 10.19 -24.73 -58.60
N PRO A 294 10.48 -24.57 -59.89
CA PRO A 294 10.96 -23.40 -60.64
C PRO A 294 10.13 -23.12 -61.93
N GLY A 295 10.35 -21.99 -62.57
CA GLY A 295 9.80 -21.74 -63.94
C GLY A 295 10.11 -20.34 -64.43
N SER A 296 11.22 -20.22 -65.16
CA SER A 296 11.52 -19.15 -66.12
C SER A 296 11.08 -19.62 -67.56
N PRO A 297 10.98 -18.81 -68.66
CA PRO A 297 11.49 -17.48 -68.93
C PRO A 297 10.62 -16.53 -69.78
N ALA A 298 11.19 -15.36 -70.03
CA ALA A 298 11.16 -14.53 -71.27
C ALA A 298 10.03 -13.53 -71.51
N GLY A 299 10.46 -12.29 -71.75
CA GLY A 299 9.82 -11.49 -72.82
C GLY A 299 9.78 -9.98 -72.50
N ALA A 300 10.85 -9.28 -73.00
CA ALA A 300 10.82 -7.98 -73.68
C ALA A 300 10.28 -6.70 -72.99
N ALA A 301 11.20 -5.74 -72.81
CA ALA A 301 10.95 -4.30 -72.89
C ALA A 301 10.56 -3.84 -74.33
N PRO A 302 10.30 -2.53 -74.64
CA PRO A 302 10.52 -1.29 -73.87
C PRO A 302 9.45 -0.18 -74.15
N ALA A 303 9.80 1.02 -73.59
CA ALA A 303 9.47 2.40 -74.04
C ALA A 303 8.11 3.00 -73.60
N ASP A 304 8.12 4.12 -73.03
CA ASP A 304 8.32 5.49 -73.43
C ASP A 304 7.20 6.41 -72.89
N GLY A 305 7.53 7.58 -72.52
CA GLY A 305 6.69 8.73 -72.77
C GLY A 305 6.00 9.38 -71.55
N GLY A 306 6.62 10.40 -71.00
CA GLY A 306 6.17 11.76 -71.17
C GLY A 306 5.23 12.37 -70.16
N ALA A 307 5.84 13.29 -69.40
CA ALA A 307 5.39 14.66 -69.11
C ALA A 307 3.92 14.95 -68.78
N ARG A 308 3.65 15.35 -67.65
CA ARG A 308 3.36 16.76 -67.22
C ARG A 308 3.18 16.87 -65.72
#